data_cc531b2ad46201ecec7c2e20b6ce1cdf
#
_entry.id   cc531b2ad46201ecec7c2e20b6ce1cdf
#
_cell.length_a   1.000
_cell.length_b   1.000
_cell.length_c   1.000
_cell.angle_alpha   90.00
_cell.angle_beta   90.00
_cell.angle_gamma   90.00
#
_symmetry.space_group_name_H-M   'P 1'
#
loop_
_entity.id
_entity.type
_entity.pdbx_description
1 polymer ?
#
loop_
_entity_poly.entity_id
_entity_poly.type
_entity_poly.pdbx_seq_one_letter_code
_entity_poly.pdbx_strand_id
1 'polypeptide(L)'
;QKENAILYNIQHKLNIGVVRHFPQGKRGKNNDFYRWIVDDPSHILLLAFLFNGNLAVNNRIEQLALWINALNNRFGSDTIKLNNTPVSITLQDAWLSGFTDAEGCFNVSITANSRYTLGHVIKMRYLLDQKYSLILNKICELFGFGKVTLRSGTDNVYRYTATGFKSLNYVILYFKVFPLHTKKAISFEKWLTVHNKVSDKFHLTEEGLAQVRILQKQINLNNSITNKTGAA
;
A
#
# COMPACT_ATOMS: atom_id res chain seq x y z
N GLN A 1 -4.44 -3.33 12.95
CA GLN A 1 -4.89 -2.37 11.93
C GLN A 1 -5.79 -1.32 12.57
N LYS A 2 -5.53 -0.01 12.33
CA LYS A 2 -6.41 1.08 12.82
C LYS A 2 -7.69 1.20 11.99
N GLU A 3 -7.64 0.83 10.74
CA GLU A 3 -8.77 0.79 9.82
C GLU A 3 -9.41 -0.59 9.87
N ASN A 4 -10.69 -0.65 10.21
CA ASN A 4 -11.41 -1.91 10.40
C ASN A 4 -12.10 -2.42 9.12
N ALA A 5 -12.49 -1.52 8.22
CA ALA A 5 -13.30 -1.85 7.05
C ALA A 5 -12.68 -2.97 6.19
N ILE A 6 -11.36 -2.91 5.95
CA ILE A 6 -10.65 -3.94 5.18
C ILE A 6 -10.69 -5.31 5.87
N LEU A 7 -10.61 -5.35 7.20
CA LEU A 7 -10.65 -6.60 7.95
C LEU A 7 -12.04 -7.24 7.90
N TYR A 8 -13.10 -6.44 8.03
CA TYR A 8 -14.48 -6.92 7.85
C TYR A 8 -14.73 -7.39 6.42
N ASN A 9 -14.19 -6.69 5.42
CA ASN A 9 -14.30 -7.10 4.03
C ASN A 9 -13.62 -8.46 3.77
N ILE A 10 -12.42 -8.67 4.31
CA ILE A 10 -11.70 -9.97 4.24
C ILE A 10 -12.51 -11.05 4.95
N GLN A 11 -12.96 -10.81 6.18
CA GLN A 11 -13.79 -11.74 6.94
C GLN A 11 -15.04 -12.14 6.17
N HIS A 12 -15.77 -11.18 5.62
CA HIS A 12 -17.00 -11.44 4.87
C HIS A 12 -16.75 -12.24 3.59
N LYS A 13 -15.70 -11.88 2.84
CA LYS A 13 -15.37 -12.57 1.58
C LYS A 13 -14.89 -14.01 1.79
N LEU A 14 -14.11 -14.26 2.83
CA LEU A 14 -13.60 -15.58 3.13
C LEU A 14 -14.55 -16.40 4.01
N ASN A 15 -15.47 -15.75 4.69
CA ASN A 15 -16.32 -16.34 5.73
C ASN A 15 -15.52 -17.08 6.81
N ILE A 16 -14.36 -16.53 7.19
CA ILE A 16 -13.39 -17.13 8.12
C ILE A 16 -13.07 -16.14 9.23
N GLY A 17 -12.99 -16.64 10.48
CA GLY A 17 -12.54 -15.92 11.63
C GLY A 17 -13.47 -14.81 12.09
N VAL A 18 -12.99 -13.98 13.00
CA VAL A 18 -13.72 -12.86 13.60
C VAL A 18 -12.87 -11.60 13.64
N VAL A 19 -13.47 -10.43 13.47
CA VAL A 19 -12.80 -9.15 13.68
C VAL A 19 -13.10 -8.66 15.09
N ARG A 20 -12.07 -8.44 15.89
CA ARG A 20 -12.19 -7.91 17.25
C ARG A 20 -11.54 -6.53 17.38
N HIS A 21 -12.19 -5.67 18.16
CA HIS A 21 -11.68 -4.38 18.56
C HIS A 21 -10.85 -4.52 19.83
N PHE A 22 -9.68 -3.90 19.87
CA PHE A 22 -8.78 -3.85 21.02
C PHE A 22 -8.59 -2.40 21.43
N PRO A 23 -9.35 -1.93 22.43
CA PRO A 23 -9.17 -0.59 22.98
C PRO A 23 -7.87 -0.56 23.79
N GLN A 24 -7.00 0.40 23.52
CA GLN A 24 -5.81 0.63 24.36
C GLN A 24 -6.16 1.62 25.47
N GLY A 25 -6.15 1.10 26.72
CA GLY A 25 -6.61 1.83 27.88
C GLY A 25 -5.76 3.02 28.31
N LYS A 26 -6.44 3.97 28.92
CA LYS A 26 -6.06 4.99 29.95
C LYS A 26 -4.86 5.92 29.75
N ARG A 27 -4.07 5.92 28.69
CA ARG A 27 -2.99 6.91 28.47
C ARG A 27 -3.23 7.81 27.25
N GLY A 28 -4.41 8.42 27.13
CA GLY A 28 -4.65 9.65 26.34
C GLY A 28 -4.32 9.64 24.84
N LYS A 29 -3.88 8.52 24.26
CA LYS A 29 -3.66 8.37 22.83
C LYS A 29 -4.62 7.32 22.32
N ASN A 30 -5.45 7.71 21.38
CA ASN A 30 -6.38 6.83 20.67
C ASN A 30 -5.58 5.82 19.82
N ASN A 31 -5.06 4.77 20.45
CA ASN A 31 -4.28 3.71 19.83
C ASN A 31 -5.10 2.43 19.64
N ASP A 32 -6.41 2.57 19.58
CA ASP A 32 -7.31 1.47 19.29
C ASP A 32 -6.94 0.82 17.98
N PHE A 33 -7.02 -0.51 17.93
CA PHE A 33 -6.79 -1.26 16.72
C PHE A 33 -7.74 -2.44 16.63
N TYR A 34 -7.88 -2.95 15.42
CA TYR A 34 -8.67 -4.13 15.10
C TYR A 34 -7.76 -5.27 14.66
N ARG A 35 -8.16 -6.50 14.99
CA ARG A 35 -7.52 -7.73 14.51
C ARG A 35 -8.57 -8.64 13.88
N TRP A 36 -8.23 -9.21 12.76
CA TRP A 36 -8.89 -10.39 12.24
C TRP A 36 -8.20 -11.61 12.87
N ILE A 37 -8.97 -12.46 13.55
CA ILE A 37 -8.52 -13.60 14.35
C ILE A 37 -9.16 -14.84 13.78
N VAL A 38 -8.35 -15.87 13.57
CA VAL A 38 -8.78 -17.18 13.07
C VAL A 38 -8.24 -18.22 14.04
N ASP A 39 -9.16 -18.86 14.79
CA ASP A 39 -8.81 -19.83 15.83
C ASP A 39 -9.21 -21.28 15.44
N ASP A 40 -10.13 -21.43 14.49
CA ASP A 40 -10.57 -22.74 14.01
C ASP A 40 -9.45 -23.46 13.23
N PRO A 41 -9.09 -24.71 13.62
CA PRO A 41 -8.00 -25.44 13.00
C PRO A 41 -8.18 -25.69 11.49
N SER A 42 -9.39 -25.96 11.03
CA SER A 42 -9.68 -26.20 9.61
C SER A 42 -9.52 -24.91 8.79
N HIS A 43 -9.95 -23.78 9.32
CA HIS A 43 -9.75 -22.49 8.71
C HIS A 43 -8.28 -22.07 8.69
N ILE A 44 -7.52 -22.37 9.75
CA ILE A 44 -6.07 -22.14 9.80
C ILE A 44 -5.36 -22.94 8.70
N LEU A 45 -5.70 -24.23 8.54
CA LEU A 45 -5.17 -25.07 7.47
C LEU A 45 -5.54 -24.53 6.08
N LEU A 46 -6.80 -24.14 5.89
CA LEU A 46 -7.26 -23.56 4.62
C LEU A 46 -6.47 -22.29 4.27
N LEU A 47 -6.22 -21.42 5.24
CA LEU A 47 -5.39 -20.23 5.01
C LEU A 47 -3.95 -20.58 4.68
N ALA A 48 -3.37 -21.59 5.34
CA ALA A 48 -2.02 -22.05 5.02
C ALA A 48 -1.95 -22.56 3.56
N PHE A 49 -2.92 -23.35 3.10
CA PHE A 49 -3.02 -23.78 1.71
C PHE A 49 -3.24 -22.60 0.75
N LEU A 50 -4.08 -21.62 1.13
CA LEU A 50 -4.33 -20.45 0.30
C LEU A 50 -3.05 -19.62 0.07
N PHE A 51 -2.19 -19.48 1.10
CA PHE A 51 -0.95 -18.73 0.97
C PHE A 51 0.18 -19.55 0.33
N ASN A 52 0.13 -20.87 0.44
CA ASN A 52 1.19 -21.75 -0.05
C ASN A 52 1.24 -21.78 -1.57
N GLY A 53 2.31 -21.23 -2.13
CA GLY A 53 2.48 -21.02 -3.57
C GLY A 53 1.82 -19.75 -4.13
N ASN A 54 1.24 -18.88 -3.27
CA ASN A 54 0.60 -17.64 -3.70
C ASN A 54 1.27 -16.37 -3.13
N LEU A 55 2.48 -16.49 -2.57
CA LEU A 55 3.23 -15.38 -2.03
C LEU A 55 4.31 -14.90 -3.01
N ALA A 56 4.38 -13.59 -3.22
CA ALA A 56 5.36 -12.97 -4.12
C ALA A 56 6.61 -12.43 -3.40
N VAL A 57 6.58 -12.34 -2.08
CA VAL A 57 7.63 -11.70 -1.27
C VAL A 57 8.34 -12.75 -0.41
N ASN A 58 9.65 -12.94 -0.63
CA ASN A 58 10.43 -14.04 -0.04
C ASN A 58 10.32 -14.13 1.48
N ASN A 59 10.44 -13.01 2.20
CA ASN A 59 10.33 -13.02 3.66
C ASN A 59 8.94 -13.47 4.16
N ARG A 60 7.89 -13.36 3.35
CA ARG A 60 6.56 -13.89 3.66
C ARG A 60 6.51 -15.40 3.46
N ILE A 61 7.22 -15.91 2.46
CA ILE A 61 7.39 -17.36 2.25
C ILE A 61 8.15 -17.96 3.41
N GLU A 62 9.22 -17.32 3.89
CA GLU A 62 9.97 -17.77 5.08
C GLU A 62 9.06 -17.79 6.34
N GLN A 63 8.23 -16.77 6.54
CA GLN A 63 7.25 -16.75 7.62
C GLN A 63 6.20 -17.89 7.48
N LEU A 64 5.73 -18.13 6.26
CA LEU A 64 4.81 -19.24 5.98
C LEU A 64 5.47 -20.58 6.24
N ALA A 65 6.75 -20.74 5.90
CA ALA A 65 7.50 -21.98 6.19
C ALA A 65 7.51 -22.32 7.68
N LEU A 66 7.76 -21.33 8.55
CA LEU A 66 7.69 -21.52 10.00
C LEU A 66 6.28 -21.90 10.45
N TRP A 67 5.26 -21.28 9.87
CA TRP A 67 3.88 -21.60 10.18
C TRP A 67 3.49 -23.01 9.73
N ILE A 68 3.82 -23.40 8.49
CA ILE A 68 3.59 -24.76 7.97
C ILE A 68 4.30 -25.80 8.82
N ASN A 69 5.54 -25.55 9.25
CA ASN A 69 6.27 -26.47 10.12
C ASN A 69 5.53 -26.67 11.46
N ALA A 70 5.02 -25.61 12.07
CA ALA A 70 4.24 -25.70 13.30
C ALA A 70 2.92 -26.47 13.10
N LEU A 71 2.25 -26.30 11.94
CA LEU A 71 1.04 -27.05 11.59
C LEU A 71 1.32 -28.53 11.36
N ASN A 72 2.40 -28.87 10.66
CA ASN A 72 2.82 -30.25 10.42
C ASN A 72 3.16 -30.99 11.74
N ASN A 73 3.82 -30.28 12.67
CA ASN A 73 4.09 -30.83 14.00
C ASN A 73 2.80 -31.11 14.80
N ARG A 74 1.73 -30.36 14.57
CA ARG A 74 0.45 -30.50 15.27
C ARG A 74 -0.48 -31.52 14.63
N PHE A 75 -0.55 -31.57 13.31
CA PHE A 75 -1.53 -32.34 12.55
C PHE A 75 -0.96 -33.61 11.89
N GLY A 76 0.33 -33.83 11.97
CA GLY A 76 1.08 -34.91 11.34
C GLY A 76 2.11 -34.38 10.35
N SER A 77 3.28 -35.04 10.35
CA SER A 77 4.34 -34.71 9.39
C SER A 77 3.82 -34.80 7.96
N ASP A 78 4.21 -33.88 7.12
CA ASP A 78 3.85 -33.83 5.70
C ASP A 78 2.40 -33.49 5.35
N THR A 79 1.58 -33.02 6.31
CA THR A 79 0.21 -32.56 6.02
C THR A 79 0.23 -31.44 4.98
N ILE A 80 1.20 -30.52 5.04
CA ILE A 80 1.37 -29.45 4.07
C ILE A 80 2.82 -29.45 3.57
N LYS A 81 3.00 -29.69 2.27
CA LYS A 81 4.30 -29.52 1.61
C LYS A 81 4.50 -28.08 1.20
N LEU A 82 5.54 -27.42 1.71
CA LEU A 82 5.83 -26.03 1.37
C LEU A 82 6.16 -25.86 -0.11
N ASN A 83 5.47 -24.92 -0.78
CA ASN A 83 5.90 -24.36 -2.05
C ASN A 83 6.68 -23.05 -1.78
N ASN A 84 7.98 -23.08 -1.94
CA ASN A 84 8.88 -21.97 -1.68
C ASN A 84 9.14 -21.07 -2.90
N THR A 85 8.45 -21.34 -4.01
CA THR A 85 8.61 -20.55 -5.24
C THR A 85 7.76 -19.27 -5.16
N PRO A 86 8.37 -18.07 -5.22
CA PRO A 86 7.61 -16.83 -5.25
C PRO A 86 6.75 -16.74 -6.52
N VAL A 87 5.50 -16.31 -6.35
CA VAL A 87 4.62 -16.02 -7.48
C VAL A 87 5.15 -14.81 -8.27
N SER A 88 5.12 -14.93 -9.59
CA SER A 88 5.41 -13.79 -10.46
C SER A 88 4.29 -12.76 -10.35
N ILE A 89 4.64 -11.52 -10.01
CA ILE A 89 3.69 -10.41 -9.99
C ILE A 89 3.41 -9.91 -11.41
N THR A 90 2.21 -9.43 -11.64
CA THR A 90 1.78 -8.88 -12.94
C THR A 90 1.03 -7.56 -12.73
N LEU A 91 0.75 -6.84 -13.82
CA LEU A 91 -0.18 -5.72 -13.82
C LEU A 91 -1.59 -6.12 -14.30
N GLN A 92 -1.85 -7.42 -14.45
CA GLN A 92 -3.11 -7.98 -14.96
C GLN A 92 -4.00 -8.54 -13.84
N ASP A 93 -3.61 -8.36 -12.58
CA ASP A 93 -4.32 -8.80 -11.39
C ASP A 93 -4.30 -7.72 -10.30
N ALA A 94 -5.05 -7.93 -9.20
CA ALA A 94 -5.17 -6.98 -8.11
C ALA A 94 -4.02 -7.01 -7.08
N TRP A 95 -2.94 -7.78 -7.32
CA TRP A 95 -1.85 -7.93 -6.35
C TRP A 95 -1.23 -6.58 -5.96
N LEU A 96 -0.93 -5.73 -6.96
CA LEU A 96 -0.31 -4.42 -6.70
C LEU A 96 -1.27 -3.47 -5.97
N SER A 97 -2.60 -3.62 -6.12
CA SER A 97 -3.57 -2.86 -5.33
C SER A 97 -3.48 -3.23 -3.85
N GLY A 98 -3.48 -4.52 -3.51
CA GLY A 98 -3.30 -4.97 -2.14
C GLY A 98 -1.94 -4.55 -1.56
N PHE A 99 -0.87 -4.64 -2.34
CA PHE A 99 0.46 -4.18 -1.95
C PHE A 99 0.48 -2.65 -1.74
N THR A 100 -0.19 -1.88 -2.60
CA THR A 100 -0.33 -0.42 -2.45
C THR A 100 -1.17 -0.05 -1.24
N ASP A 101 -2.25 -0.77 -0.96
CA ASP A 101 -3.03 -0.57 0.26
C ASP A 101 -2.20 -0.75 1.54
N ALA A 102 -1.20 -1.63 1.53
CA ALA A 102 -0.27 -1.80 2.63
C ALA A 102 0.83 -0.72 2.64
N GLU A 103 1.59 -0.59 1.57
CA GLU A 103 2.89 0.08 1.51
C GLU A 103 2.90 1.36 0.64
N GLY A 104 1.82 1.65 -0.09
CA GLY A 104 1.77 2.72 -1.08
C GLY A 104 1.50 4.11 -0.49
N CYS A 105 1.86 5.12 -1.25
CA CYS A 105 1.57 6.51 -0.94
C CYS A 105 1.38 7.32 -2.24
N PHE A 106 0.30 8.08 -2.30
CA PHE A 106 0.08 9.10 -3.33
C PHE A 106 0.55 10.45 -2.78
N ASN A 107 1.43 11.11 -3.50
CA ASN A 107 2.03 12.35 -3.03
C ASN A 107 1.87 13.48 -4.05
N VAL A 108 1.54 14.65 -3.55
CA VAL A 108 1.56 15.91 -4.30
C VAL A 108 2.43 16.89 -3.54
N SER A 109 3.38 17.52 -4.22
CA SER A 109 4.16 18.63 -3.66
C SER A 109 4.07 19.85 -4.57
N ILE A 110 3.94 21.02 -3.94
CA ILE A 110 3.94 22.32 -4.60
C ILE A 110 5.18 23.04 -4.11
N THR A 111 6.09 23.35 -5.02
CA THR A 111 7.35 24.01 -4.72
C THR A 111 7.45 25.33 -5.46
N ALA A 112 8.03 26.35 -4.81
CA ALA A 112 8.30 27.64 -5.46
C ALA A 112 9.26 27.41 -6.64
N ASN A 113 8.95 28.04 -7.78
CA ASN A 113 9.80 28.06 -8.96
C ASN A 113 9.43 29.25 -9.85
N SER A 114 10.28 30.25 -9.88
CA SER A 114 10.08 31.51 -10.60
C SER A 114 9.98 31.37 -12.14
N ARG A 115 10.32 30.19 -12.69
CA ARG A 115 10.20 29.92 -14.13
C ARG A 115 8.75 29.67 -14.58
N TYR A 116 7.83 29.48 -13.63
CA TYR A 116 6.41 29.24 -13.92
C TYR A 116 5.56 30.46 -13.65
N THR A 117 4.51 30.65 -14.44
CA THR A 117 3.65 31.87 -14.43
C THR A 117 3.15 32.23 -13.03
N LEU A 118 2.74 31.26 -12.22
CA LEU A 118 2.30 31.49 -10.84
C LEU A 118 3.43 31.26 -9.81
N GLY A 119 4.69 31.22 -10.24
CA GLY A 119 5.83 31.02 -9.35
C GLY A 119 5.88 29.66 -8.65
N HIS A 120 5.13 28.66 -9.13
CA HIS A 120 5.05 27.35 -8.49
C HIS A 120 5.05 26.21 -9.50
N VAL A 121 5.61 25.06 -9.10
CA VAL A 121 5.52 23.79 -9.85
C VAL A 121 4.86 22.72 -8.99
N ILE A 122 3.91 22.01 -9.60
CA ILE A 122 3.24 20.85 -8.99
C ILE A 122 4.00 19.58 -9.39
N LYS A 123 4.43 18.82 -8.40
CA LYS A 123 5.06 17.51 -8.61
C LYS A 123 4.18 16.43 -8.00
N MET A 124 3.80 15.45 -8.81
CA MET A 124 3.02 14.31 -8.41
C MET A 124 3.90 13.06 -8.37
N ARG A 125 3.68 12.20 -7.40
CA ARG A 125 4.43 10.94 -7.24
C ARG A 125 3.51 9.82 -6.76
N TYR A 126 3.76 8.64 -7.29
CA TYR A 126 3.33 7.39 -6.70
C TYR A 126 4.55 6.72 -6.07
N LEU A 127 4.42 6.32 -4.80
CA LEU A 127 5.51 5.83 -3.96
C LEU A 127 5.13 4.49 -3.35
N LEU A 128 6.11 3.56 -3.30
CA LEU A 128 6.01 2.30 -2.54
C LEU A 128 7.26 2.18 -1.68
N ASP A 129 7.10 1.91 -0.39
CA ASP A 129 8.20 1.70 0.56
C ASP A 129 8.26 0.23 0.98
N GLN A 130 9.46 -0.37 0.98
CA GLN A 130 9.66 -1.75 1.42
C GLN A 130 11.11 -1.96 1.89
N LYS A 131 11.31 -2.84 2.88
CA LYS A 131 12.66 -3.21 3.35
C LYS A 131 13.48 -3.94 2.28
N TYR A 132 12.82 -4.73 1.44
CA TYR A 132 13.49 -5.52 0.41
C TYR A 132 13.29 -4.89 -0.96
N SER A 133 14.40 -4.51 -1.61
CA SER A 133 14.36 -3.84 -2.92
C SER A 133 13.87 -4.73 -4.07
N LEU A 134 14.02 -6.05 -3.95
CA LEU A 134 13.73 -6.99 -5.04
C LEU A 134 12.30 -6.84 -5.59
N ILE A 135 11.30 -6.78 -4.70
CA ILE A 135 9.91 -6.64 -5.12
C ILE A 135 9.64 -5.28 -5.77
N LEU A 136 10.29 -4.22 -5.28
CA LEU A 136 10.17 -2.88 -5.86
C LEU A 136 10.83 -2.80 -7.23
N ASN A 137 11.96 -3.50 -7.43
CA ASN A 137 12.62 -3.60 -8.73
C ASN A 137 11.73 -4.32 -9.75
N LYS A 138 11.10 -5.44 -9.36
CA LYS A 138 10.12 -6.12 -10.22
C LYS A 138 8.95 -5.22 -10.61
N ILE A 139 8.42 -4.42 -9.68
CA ILE A 139 7.35 -3.44 -9.97
C ILE A 139 7.86 -2.37 -10.94
N CYS A 140 9.10 -1.89 -10.76
CA CYS A 140 9.73 -0.92 -11.65
C CYS A 140 9.88 -1.48 -13.08
N GLU A 141 10.30 -2.74 -13.21
CA GLU A 141 10.40 -3.45 -14.49
C GLU A 141 9.04 -3.62 -15.17
N LEU A 142 8.01 -4.04 -14.42
CA LEU A 142 6.65 -4.21 -14.96
C LEU A 142 6.06 -2.92 -15.50
N PHE A 143 6.28 -1.79 -14.82
CA PHE A 143 5.82 -0.50 -15.30
C PHE A 143 6.70 0.05 -16.44
N GLY A 144 7.97 -0.34 -16.51
CA GLY A 144 8.94 0.20 -17.47
C GLY A 144 9.37 1.64 -17.17
N PHE A 145 9.04 2.18 -15.99
CA PHE A 145 9.41 3.53 -15.54
C PHE A 145 9.52 3.62 -14.02
N GLY A 146 10.02 4.76 -13.54
CA GLY A 146 10.26 5.00 -12.12
C GLY A 146 11.70 4.65 -11.74
N LYS A 147 11.96 4.68 -10.44
CA LYS A 147 13.27 4.29 -9.87
C LYS A 147 13.11 3.73 -8.46
N VAL A 148 13.98 2.83 -8.10
CA VAL A 148 14.13 2.29 -6.74
C VAL A 148 15.39 2.88 -6.13
N THR A 149 15.26 3.47 -4.95
CA THR A 149 16.39 4.06 -4.20
C THR A 149 16.24 3.75 -2.72
N LEU A 150 17.33 3.80 -1.96
CA LEU A 150 17.26 3.81 -0.50
C LEU A 150 16.48 5.06 -0.06
N ARG A 151 15.53 4.88 0.87
CA ARG A 151 14.73 5.98 1.40
C ARG A 151 15.59 6.85 2.30
N SER A 152 15.65 8.15 2.02
CA SER A 152 16.37 9.11 2.86
C SER A 152 15.93 9.03 4.32
N GLY A 153 16.91 9.04 5.24
CA GLY A 153 16.67 8.95 6.68
C GLY A 153 16.31 7.54 7.17
N THR A 154 16.59 6.50 6.39
CA THR A 154 16.45 5.09 6.80
C THR A 154 17.64 4.27 6.33
N ASP A 155 18.01 3.23 7.09
CA ASP A 155 19.19 2.40 6.80
C ASP A 155 18.86 1.23 5.84
N ASN A 156 17.61 0.77 5.80
CA ASN A 156 17.25 -0.45 5.08
C ASN A 156 15.84 -0.42 4.48
N VAL A 157 15.26 0.78 4.25
CA VAL A 157 13.99 0.91 3.56
C VAL A 157 14.24 1.44 2.16
N TYR A 158 13.80 0.70 1.16
CA TYR A 158 13.85 1.11 -0.24
C TYR A 158 12.52 1.73 -0.65
N ARG A 159 12.60 2.63 -1.62
CA ARG A 159 11.45 3.33 -2.17
C ARG A 159 11.43 3.24 -3.69
N TYR A 160 10.35 2.70 -4.23
CA TYR A 160 9.99 2.92 -5.63
C TYR A 160 9.31 4.28 -5.76
N THR A 161 9.72 5.05 -6.75
CA THR A 161 9.15 6.37 -7.06
C THR A 161 8.80 6.45 -8.53
N ALA A 162 7.52 6.54 -8.84
CA ALA A 162 7.04 6.93 -10.17
C ALA A 162 6.73 8.42 -10.20
N THR A 163 7.24 9.07 -11.23
CA THR A 163 7.02 10.50 -11.52
C THR A 163 6.81 10.67 -13.02
N GLY A 164 6.46 11.88 -13.40
CA GLY A 164 6.23 12.18 -14.82
C GLY A 164 4.78 11.94 -15.23
N PHE A 165 4.19 12.97 -15.80
CA PHE A 165 2.75 13.02 -16.06
C PHE A 165 2.27 11.86 -16.94
N LYS A 166 3.02 11.53 -18.01
CA LYS A 166 2.69 10.42 -18.90
C LYS A 166 2.77 9.06 -18.17
N SER A 167 3.82 8.85 -17.37
CA SER A 167 4.01 7.60 -16.61
C SER A 167 2.91 7.39 -15.57
N LEU A 168 2.48 8.47 -14.90
CA LEU A 168 1.42 8.40 -13.89
C LEU A 168 0.05 8.01 -14.48
N ASN A 169 -0.19 8.21 -15.78
CA ASN A 169 -1.39 7.70 -16.45
C ASN A 169 -1.49 6.17 -16.37
N TYR A 170 -0.39 5.45 -16.50
CA TYR A 170 -0.40 3.98 -16.39
C TYR A 170 -0.74 3.54 -14.97
N VAL A 171 -0.24 4.26 -13.95
CA VAL A 171 -0.62 4.02 -12.55
C VAL A 171 -2.11 4.28 -12.33
N ILE A 172 -2.64 5.36 -12.91
CA ILE A 172 -4.07 5.70 -12.83
C ILE A 172 -4.93 4.62 -13.52
N LEU A 173 -4.55 4.18 -14.72
CA LEU A 173 -5.27 3.15 -15.45
C LEU A 173 -5.30 1.84 -14.66
N TYR A 174 -4.18 1.44 -14.06
CA TYR A 174 -4.11 0.25 -13.23
C TYR A 174 -5.12 0.33 -12.06
N PHE A 175 -5.14 1.41 -11.27
CA PHE A 175 -6.04 1.53 -10.12
C PHE A 175 -7.51 1.77 -10.51
N LYS A 176 -7.81 2.20 -11.73
CA LYS A 176 -9.18 2.20 -12.26
C LYS A 176 -9.71 0.80 -12.54
N VAL A 177 -8.85 -0.12 -12.98
CA VAL A 177 -9.20 -1.53 -13.22
C VAL A 177 -9.19 -2.32 -11.91
N PHE A 178 -8.19 -2.12 -11.07
CA PHE A 178 -8.00 -2.81 -9.81
C PHE A 178 -8.05 -1.81 -8.65
N PRO A 179 -9.24 -1.46 -8.14
CA PRO A 179 -9.41 -0.40 -7.15
C PRO A 179 -8.78 -0.75 -5.79
N LEU A 180 -8.39 0.27 -5.06
CA LEU A 180 -7.91 0.19 -3.68
C LEU A 180 -9.08 -0.02 -2.71
N HIS A 181 -8.82 -0.67 -1.57
CA HIS A 181 -9.84 -1.06 -0.59
C HIS A 181 -9.70 -0.38 0.77
N THR A 182 -8.65 0.40 0.98
CA THR A 182 -8.40 1.12 2.23
C THR A 182 -8.63 2.63 2.06
N LYS A 183 -8.34 3.42 3.10
CA LYS A 183 -8.33 4.90 3.02
C LYS A 183 -7.45 5.44 1.89
N LYS A 184 -6.56 4.61 1.35
CA LYS A 184 -5.75 4.99 0.19
C LYS A 184 -6.59 5.18 -1.07
N ALA A 185 -7.76 4.55 -1.18
CA ALA A 185 -8.73 4.83 -2.24
C ALA A 185 -9.12 6.32 -2.24
N ILE A 186 -9.43 6.88 -1.06
CA ILE A 186 -9.77 8.31 -0.91
C ILE A 186 -8.57 9.20 -1.29
N SER A 187 -7.36 8.79 -0.88
CA SER A 187 -6.13 9.53 -1.25
C SER A 187 -5.87 9.47 -2.75
N PHE A 188 -6.12 8.32 -3.38
CA PHE A 188 -6.00 8.14 -4.83
C PHE A 188 -6.99 9.02 -5.60
N GLU A 189 -8.27 9.05 -5.20
CA GLU A 189 -9.28 9.88 -5.84
C GLU A 189 -8.92 11.38 -5.80
N LYS A 190 -8.45 11.87 -4.65
CA LYS A 190 -7.97 13.25 -4.53
C LYS A 190 -6.73 13.51 -5.38
N TRP A 191 -5.82 12.55 -5.42
CA TRP A 191 -4.61 12.63 -6.24
C TRP A 191 -4.96 12.60 -7.74
N LEU A 192 -5.92 11.77 -8.15
CA LEU A 192 -6.47 11.74 -9.51
C LEU A 192 -7.12 13.08 -9.88
N THR A 193 -7.86 13.70 -8.95
CA THR A 193 -8.45 15.04 -9.16
C THR A 193 -7.36 16.08 -9.40
N VAL A 194 -6.24 16.03 -8.67
CA VAL A 194 -5.08 16.90 -8.92
C VAL A 194 -4.50 16.63 -10.31
N HIS A 195 -4.34 15.35 -10.68
CA HIS A 195 -3.84 14.96 -11.98
C HIS A 195 -4.68 15.55 -13.12
N ASN A 196 -6.02 15.45 -13.03
CA ASN A 196 -6.93 16.02 -14.04
C ASN A 196 -6.78 17.55 -14.12
N LYS A 197 -6.76 18.25 -12.98
CA LYS A 197 -6.55 19.70 -12.95
C LYS A 197 -5.21 20.12 -13.57
N VAL A 198 -4.17 19.33 -13.43
CA VAL A 198 -2.87 19.56 -14.07
C VAL A 198 -2.97 19.28 -15.57
N SER A 199 -3.66 18.20 -15.98
CA SER A 199 -3.91 17.85 -17.38
C SER A 199 -4.61 18.97 -18.14
N ASP A 200 -5.67 19.49 -17.53
CA ASP A 200 -6.52 20.56 -18.10
C ASP A 200 -5.88 21.94 -17.98
N LYS A 201 -4.65 22.03 -17.49
CA LYS A 201 -3.92 23.27 -17.23
C LYS A 201 -4.62 24.23 -16.24
N PHE A 202 -5.66 23.78 -15.57
CA PHE A 202 -6.41 24.58 -14.60
C PHE A 202 -5.54 25.03 -13.41
N HIS A 203 -4.50 24.25 -13.06
CA HIS A 203 -3.50 24.61 -12.04
C HIS A 203 -2.67 25.86 -12.40
N LEU A 204 -2.75 26.39 -13.63
CA LEU A 204 -2.09 27.62 -14.07
C LEU A 204 -2.92 28.87 -13.77
N THR A 205 -4.12 28.73 -13.20
CA THR A 205 -4.92 29.82 -12.63
C THR A 205 -4.73 29.90 -11.12
N GLU A 206 -4.92 31.09 -10.54
CA GLU A 206 -4.86 31.26 -9.07
C GLU A 206 -5.87 30.38 -8.34
N GLU A 207 -7.12 30.31 -8.85
CA GLU A 207 -8.16 29.44 -8.32
C GLU A 207 -7.74 27.96 -8.39
N GLY A 208 -7.26 27.51 -9.53
CA GLY A 208 -6.81 26.15 -9.73
C GLY A 208 -5.67 25.76 -8.80
N LEU A 209 -4.68 26.66 -8.65
CA LEU A 209 -3.58 26.44 -7.71
C LEU A 209 -4.07 26.39 -6.26
N ALA A 210 -5.02 27.25 -5.87
CA ALA A 210 -5.63 27.23 -4.53
C ALA A 210 -6.35 25.90 -4.26
N GLN A 211 -7.13 25.40 -5.23
CA GLN A 211 -7.82 24.11 -5.12
C GLN A 211 -6.82 22.95 -5.01
N VAL A 212 -5.72 22.96 -5.77
CA VAL A 212 -4.67 21.93 -5.65
C VAL A 212 -4.00 21.96 -4.28
N ARG A 213 -3.79 23.15 -3.68
CA ARG A 213 -3.26 23.28 -2.31
C ARG A 213 -4.18 22.65 -1.26
N ILE A 214 -5.50 22.80 -1.41
CA ILE A 214 -6.50 22.17 -0.53
C ILE A 214 -6.42 20.65 -0.67
N LEU A 215 -6.45 20.12 -1.88
CA LEU A 215 -6.35 18.69 -2.16
C LEU A 215 -5.04 18.10 -1.63
N GLN A 216 -3.91 18.78 -1.84
CA GLN A 216 -2.60 18.37 -1.33
C GLN A 216 -2.62 18.15 0.19
N LYS A 217 -3.17 19.10 0.95
CA LYS A 217 -3.29 18.98 2.41
C LYS A 217 -4.15 17.78 2.80
N GLN A 218 -5.24 17.54 2.08
CA GLN A 218 -6.15 16.43 2.36
C GLN A 218 -5.56 15.05 2.03
N ILE A 219 -4.74 14.94 0.98
CA ILE A 219 -4.04 13.71 0.62
C ILE A 219 -3.02 13.35 1.73
N ASN A 220 -2.26 14.32 2.22
CA ASN A 220 -1.19 14.10 3.19
C ASN A 220 -1.70 13.97 4.63
N LEU A 221 -2.86 14.53 4.98
CA LEU A 221 -3.46 14.41 6.33
C LEU A 221 -3.73 12.95 6.70
N ASN A 222 -4.18 12.13 5.78
CA ASN A 222 -4.40 10.71 6.01
C ASN A 222 -3.10 9.92 6.23
N ASN A 223 -1.95 10.44 5.77
CA ASN A 223 -0.63 9.83 5.93
C ASN A 223 0.11 10.32 7.19
N SER A 224 -0.16 11.54 7.66
CA SER A 224 0.52 12.14 8.81
C SER A 224 0.10 11.55 10.17
N ILE A 225 -1.05 10.90 10.22
CA ILE A 225 -1.52 10.20 11.45
C ILE A 225 -0.68 8.95 11.71
N THR A 226 -0.03 8.37 10.70
CA THR A 226 0.81 7.17 10.84
C THR A 226 2.29 7.48 11.11
N ASN A 227 2.77 8.69 10.79
CA ASN A 227 4.21 9.02 10.87
C ASN A 227 4.65 9.70 12.17
N LYS A 228 3.74 9.97 13.13
CA LYS A 228 4.11 10.56 14.44
C LYS A 228 4.35 9.55 15.56
N THR A 229 4.36 8.25 15.27
CA THR A 229 4.58 7.20 16.27
C THR A 229 5.80 6.33 16.02
N GLY A 230 6.74 6.78 15.20
CA GLY A 230 7.97 6.06 14.85
C GLY A 230 9.26 6.82 15.19
N ALA A 231 9.27 7.58 16.31
CA ALA A 231 10.49 8.17 16.86
C ALA A 231 10.36 8.23 18.40
N ALA A 232 10.73 7.17 19.05
CA ALA A 232 11.30 7.09 20.40
C ALA A 232 11.82 5.66 20.60
#